data_9c88d8edff213946272843060f94f2bb
#
_entry.id   9c88d8edff213946272843060f94f2bb
#
_cell.length_a   1.000
_cell.length_b   1.000
_cell.length_c   1.000
_cell.angle_alpha   90.00
_cell.angle_beta   90.00
_cell.angle_gamma   90.00
#
_symmetry.space_group_name_H-M   'P 1'
#
loop_
_entity.id
_entity.type
_entity.pdbx_description
1 polymer ?
#
loop_
_entity_poly.entity_id
_entity_poly.type
_entity_poly.pdbx_seq_one_letter_code
_entity_poly.pdbx_strand_id
1 'polypeptide(L)'
;MVYRWVALGLFAVIFGISEPARAQNSQVADFYRGRTVTLIVGYSSGGGYDTYGRLLARHMGKHIPGNPQIVVQNMPGAGSLRSANYLFNVAPKDGTVIGTFGRGLAVEPLIGTSPTQFDGTKFTWIGSGTEEAAVVVTWHTKGIKTWADMTSKPFAVGGEGTGSDPDVYALLLKNVFGVKLRLVSGYPGTAEMALAIERGEIDGRASWSWSSLKSFKPDWIADKKVNVPVQLNLNKSPDLPDTPLITDFISSERQRQIVRLVLSRQTMGRPFAAPPGIPEDRKAALRKAFDDTMKDPEFIAETKARGQEVNPVSGADLEKLVNELYATPKDVIAETKAAINGQ
;
A
#
# COMPACT_ATOMS: atom_id res chain seq x y z
N MET A 1 74.37 -32.82 22.32
CA MET A 1 73.03 -33.31 22.77
C MET A 1 71.99 -32.29 22.38
N VAL A 2 71.17 -32.61 21.38
CA VAL A 2 70.16 -31.68 20.79
C VAL A 2 68.77 -32.26 21.08
N TYR A 3 67.99 -31.60 21.90
CA TYR A 3 66.59 -31.97 22.15
C TYR A 3 65.69 -31.29 21.10
N ARG A 4 65.01 -32.11 20.27
CA ARG A 4 63.92 -31.68 19.36
C ARG A 4 62.58 -31.77 20.08
N TRP A 5 61.90 -30.65 20.26
CA TRP A 5 60.52 -30.59 20.68
C TRP A 5 59.61 -30.68 19.46
N VAL A 6 58.78 -31.69 19.44
CA VAL A 6 57.68 -31.83 18.44
C VAL A 6 56.43 -31.17 19.05
N ALA A 7 56.00 -30.09 18.43
CA ALA A 7 54.71 -29.44 18.77
C ALA A 7 53.59 -30.14 18.01
N LEU A 8 52.70 -30.84 18.73
CA LEU A 8 51.43 -31.34 18.18
C LEU A 8 50.45 -30.17 18.12
N GLY A 9 50.10 -29.71 16.90
CA GLY A 9 49.05 -28.77 16.68
C GLY A 9 47.65 -29.44 16.76
N LEU A 10 46.85 -29.03 17.72
CA LEU A 10 45.46 -29.44 17.85
C LEU A 10 44.63 -28.65 16.83
N PHE A 11 44.17 -29.30 15.76
CA PHE A 11 43.20 -28.72 14.82
C PHE A 11 41.81 -28.90 15.42
N ALA A 12 41.24 -27.87 16.04
CA ALA A 12 39.84 -27.82 16.45
C ALA A 12 38.98 -27.54 15.23
N VAL A 13 38.33 -28.55 14.71
CA VAL A 13 37.31 -28.40 13.67
C VAL A 13 36.03 -27.84 14.34
N ILE A 14 35.79 -26.56 14.09
CA ILE A 14 34.54 -25.90 14.46
C ILE A 14 33.48 -26.40 13.49
N PHE A 15 32.71 -27.43 13.86
CA PHE A 15 31.46 -27.78 13.21
C PHE A 15 30.40 -26.71 13.57
N GLY A 16 30.20 -25.78 12.65
CA GLY A 16 29.26 -24.69 12.81
C GLY A 16 27.81 -25.18 12.81
N ILE A 17 27.05 -24.64 13.72
CA ILE A 17 25.65 -24.78 14.03
C ILE A 17 24.79 -24.37 12.81
N SER A 18 24.51 -25.28 11.88
CA SER A 18 23.63 -25.05 10.71
C SER A 18 22.35 -25.89 10.73
N GLU A 19 22.11 -26.70 11.77
CA GLU A 19 20.99 -27.64 11.81
C GLU A 19 19.60 -27.02 12.05
N PRO A 20 19.38 -26.00 12.92
CA PRO A 20 18.02 -25.51 13.21
C PRO A 20 17.37 -24.83 12.02
N ALA A 21 18.10 -24.05 11.23
CA ALA A 21 17.55 -23.34 10.08
C ALA A 21 17.10 -24.28 8.94
N ARG A 22 17.78 -25.40 8.76
CA ARG A 22 17.45 -26.40 7.73
C ARG A 22 16.22 -27.24 8.13
N ALA A 23 16.09 -27.59 9.41
CA ALA A 23 14.94 -28.28 9.95
C ALA A 23 13.67 -27.40 9.90
N GLN A 24 13.78 -26.13 10.25
CA GLN A 24 12.68 -25.18 10.19
C GLN A 24 12.17 -24.95 8.76
N ASN A 25 13.10 -24.85 7.79
CA ASN A 25 12.74 -24.68 6.37
C ASN A 25 12.04 -25.93 5.80
N SER A 26 12.37 -27.13 6.28
CA SER A 26 11.69 -28.37 5.88
C SER A 26 10.25 -28.44 6.41
N GLN A 27 10.00 -28.02 7.64
CA GLN A 27 8.64 -28.01 8.23
C GLN A 27 7.72 -27.01 7.51
N VAL A 28 8.22 -25.83 7.17
CA VAL A 28 7.48 -24.85 6.38
C VAL A 28 7.19 -25.36 4.98
N ALA A 29 8.16 -26.03 4.33
CA ALA A 29 7.96 -26.63 3.01
C ALA A 29 6.91 -27.74 3.03
N ASP A 30 6.92 -28.60 4.05
CA ASP A 30 5.93 -29.67 4.24
C ASP A 30 4.54 -29.09 4.50
N PHE A 31 4.45 -27.99 5.24
CA PHE A 31 3.18 -27.30 5.45
C PHE A 31 2.59 -26.75 4.16
N TYR A 32 3.37 -26.06 3.33
CA TYR A 32 2.84 -25.43 2.12
C TYR A 32 2.71 -26.39 0.91
N ARG A 33 3.35 -27.56 0.93
CA ARG A 33 3.31 -28.50 -0.18
C ARG A 33 1.89 -28.96 -0.49
N GLY A 34 1.45 -28.74 -1.74
CA GLY A 34 0.10 -29.09 -2.20
C GLY A 34 -1.01 -28.19 -1.64
N ARG A 35 -0.69 -27.16 -0.87
CA ARG A 35 -1.67 -26.17 -0.38
C ARG A 35 -1.79 -24.99 -1.33
N THR A 36 -2.90 -24.28 -1.18
CA THR A 36 -3.15 -22.99 -1.82
C THR A 36 -3.04 -21.87 -0.79
N VAL A 37 -2.35 -20.79 -1.15
CA VAL A 37 -2.40 -19.53 -0.41
C VAL A 37 -3.44 -18.63 -1.06
N THR A 38 -4.37 -18.10 -0.28
CA THR A 38 -5.37 -17.15 -0.76
C THR A 38 -4.86 -15.72 -0.56
N LEU A 39 -4.80 -14.93 -1.64
CA LEU A 39 -4.54 -13.50 -1.57
C LEU A 39 -5.86 -12.73 -1.69
N ILE A 40 -6.31 -12.12 -0.60
CA ILE A 40 -7.48 -11.25 -0.58
C ILE A 40 -7.10 -9.86 -1.10
N VAL A 41 -7.81 -9.37 -2.11
CA VAL A 41 -7.66 -8.00 -2.63
C VAL A 41 -8.88 -7.18 -2.22
N GLY A 42 -8.69 -6.10 -1.46
CA GLY A 42 -9.75 -5.29 -0.87
C GLY A 42 -10.55 -4.41 -1.84
N TYR A 43 -10.31 -4.54 -3.14
CA TYR A 43 -10.94 -3.74 -4.20
C TYR A 43 -11.45 -4.62 -5.32
N SER A 44 -12.29 -4.04 -6.22
CA SER A 44 -12.73 -4.70 -7.44
C SER A 44 -11.57 -4.98 -8.41
N SER A 45 -11.83 -5.84 -9.39
CA SER A 45 -10.84 -6.23 -10.41
C SER A 45 -10.42 -5.04 -11.28
N GLY A 46 -9.17 -5.05 -11.77
CA GLY A 46 -8.66 -4.13 -12.78
C GLY A 46 -8.04 -2.83 -12.23
N GLY A 47 -8.17 -2.54 -10.93
CA GLY A 47 -7.48 -1.41 -10.30
C GLY A 47 -6.04 -1.74 -9.88
N GLY A 48 -5.29 -0.73 -9.41
CA GLY A 48 -3.88 -0.89 -9.07
C GLY A 48 -3.60 -1.95 -7.99
N TYR A 49 -4.44 -2.07 -6.97
CA TYR A 49 -4.29 -3.13 -5.95
C TYR A 49 -4.53 -4.53 -6.54
N ASP A 50 -5.51 -4.68 -7.42
CA ASP A 50 -5.78 -5.96 -8.09
C ASP A 50 -4.64 -6.34 -9.05
N THR A 51 -4.14 -5.38 -9.82
CA THR A 51 -3.00 -5.58 -10.74
C THR A 51 -1.76 -6.04 -9.97
N TYR A 52 -1.39 -5.35 -8.88
CA TYR A 52 -0.26 -5.73 -8.05
C TYR A 52 -0.47 -7.07 -7.34
N GLY A 53 -1.66 -7.32 -6.81
CA GLY A 53 -1.99 -8.58 -6.17
C GLY A 53 -1.83 -9.77 -7.13
N ARG A 54 -2.29 -9.62 -8.37
CA ARG A 54 -2.15 -10.66 -9.40
C ARG A 54 -0.71 -10.84 -9.88
N LEU A 55 0.07 -9.74 -9.99
CA LEU A 55 1.51 -9.82 -10.26
C LEU A 55 2.22 -10.61 -9.17
N LEU A 56 2.01 -10.24 -7.91
CA LEU A 56 2.62 -10.95 -6.77
C LEU A 56 2.21 -12.43 -6.75
N ALA A 57 0.93 -12.73 -6.95
CA ALA A 57 0.42 -14.11 -6.91
C ALA A 57 1.06 -15.03 -7.96
N ARG A 58 1.41 -14.51 -9.14
CA ARG A 58 2.06 -15.31 -10.19
C ARG A 58 3.51 -15.65 -9.88
N HIS A 59 4.21 -14.80 -9.14
CA HIS A 59 5.65 -14.95 -8.94
C HIS A 59 6.04 -15.40 -7.53
N MET A 60 5.28 -15.00 -6.48
CA MET A 60 5.69 -15.24 -5.10
C MET A 60 5.62 -16.71 -4.68
N GLY A 61 4.69 -17.50 -5.26
CA GLY A 61 4.52 -18.90 -4.87
C GLY A 61 5.78 -19.74 -5.00
N LYS A 62 6.59 -19.51 -6.04
CA LYS A 62 7.87 -20.22 -6.28
C LYS A 62 8.96 -19.89 -5.26
N HIS A 63 8.82 -18.79 -4.53
CA HIS A 63 9.74 -18.36 -3.47
C HIS A 63 9.30 -18.81 -2.07
N ILE A 64 8.07 -19.30 -1.90
CA ILE A 64 7.61 -19.88 -0.63
C ILE A 64 8.07 -21.35 -0.58
N PRO A 65 8.73 -21.80 0.52
CA PRO A 65 9.07 -23.21 0.67
C PRO A 65 7.84 -24.10 0.48
N GLY A 66 7.95 -25.15 -0.36
CA GLY A 66 6.81 -26.01 -0.73
C GLY A 66 6.06 -25.57 -1.98
N ASN A 67 6.39 -24.41 -2.54
CA ASN A 67 5.86 -23.88 -3.82
C ASN A 67 4.32 -23.90 -3.95
N PRO A 68 3.58 -23.32 -2.98
CA PRO A 68 2.13 -23.28 -3.04
C PRO A 68 1.64 -22.42 -4.19
N GLN A 69 0.49 -22.76 -4.75
CA GLN A 69 -0.21 -21.87 -5.66
C GLN A 69 -0.82 -20.70 -4.88
N ILE A 70 -0.73 -19.47 -5.42
CA ILE A 70 -1.42 -18.30 -4.84
C ILE A 70 -2.65 -17.95 -5.69
N VAL A 71 -3.83 -17.94 -5.08
CA VAL A 71 -5.11 -17.63 -5.72
C VAL A 71 -5.64 -16.28 -5.23
N VAL A 72 -5.97 -15.41 -6.16
CA VAL A 72 -6.49 -14.06 -5.86
C VAL A 72 -8.00 -14.09 -5.72
N GLN A 73 -8.52 -13.48 -4.64
CA GLN A 73 -9.94 -13.25 -4.40
C GLN A 73 -10.19 -11.77 -4.10
N ASN A 74 -11.09 -11.14 -4.87
CA ASN A 74 -11.48 -9.76 -4.63
C ASN A 74 -12.57 -9.69 -3.55
N MET A 75 -12.39 -8.81 -2.56
CA MET A 75 -13.34 -8.56 -1.46
C MET A 75 -13.52 -7.04 -1.27
N PRO A 76 -14.16 -6.35 -2.24
CA PRO A 76 -14.38 -4.91 -2.15
C PRO A 76 -15.40 -4.55 -1.06
N GLY A 77 -15.39 -3.29 -0.66
CA GLY A 77 -16.38 -2.70 0.24
C GLY A 77 -15.75 -1.77 1.29
N ALA A 78 -16.42 -0.63 1.49
CA ALA A 78 -16.06 0.41 2.46
C ALA A 78 -14.55 0.80 2.39
N GLY A 79 -14.05 1.14 1.20
CA GLY A 79 -12.64 1.50 1.02
C GLY A 79 -11.65 0.40 1.40
N SER A 80 -12.03 -0.87 1.18
CA SER A 80 -11.33 -2.09 1.61
C SER A 80 -11.38 -2.42 3.12
N LEU A 81 -12.13 -1.66 3.93
CA LEU A 81 -12.30 -1.94 5.36
C LEU A 81 -12.88 -3.34 5.59
N ARG A 82 -13.80 -3.81 4.72
CA ARG A 82 -14.36 -5.16 4.77
C ARG A 82 -13.27 -6.23 4.73
N SER A 83 -12.34 -6.12 3.79
CA SER A 83 -11.24 -7.10 3.64
C SER A 83 -10.24 -7.02 4.78
N ALA A 84 -9.93 -5.83 5.30
CA ALA A 84 -9.05 -5.65 6.45
C ALA A 84 -9.66 -6.25 7.72
N ASN A 85 -10.94 -6.00 8.01
CA ASN A 85 -11.65 -6.62 9.14
C ASN A 85 -11.72 -8.15 9.00
N TYR A 86 -11.99 -8.66 7.79
CA TYR A 86 -11.97 -10.10 7.51
C TYR A 86 -10.58 -10.71 7.78
N LEU A 87 -9.53 -10.10 7.22
CA LEU A 87 -8.16 -10.60 7.37
C LEU A 87 -7.74 -10.64 8.84
N PHE A 88 -8.12 -9.64 9.63
CA PHE A 88 -7.73 -9.54 11.03
C PHE A 88 -8.47 -10.53 11.94
N ASN A 89 -9.80 -10.67 11.74
CA ASN A 89 -10.68 -11.35 12.70
C ASN A 89 -11.12 -12.75 12.27
N VAL A 90 -11.22 -13.03 10.96
CA VAL A 90 -11.91 -14.20 10.41
C VAL A 90 -10.96 -15.13 9.66
N ALA A 91 -10.00 -14.59 8.91
CA ALA A 91 -9.08 -15.38 8.09
C ALA A 91 -8.26 -16.36 8.94
N PRO A 92 -7.96 -17.59 8.42
CA PRO A 92 -7.07 -18.53 9.08
C PRO A 92 -5.74 -17.89 9.48
N LYS A 93 -5.32 -18.13 10.73
CA LYS A 93 -4.06 -17.58 11.29
C LYS A 93 -2.91 -18.57 11.16
N ASP A 94 -2.84 -19.27 10.04
CA ASP A 94 -1.86 -20.32 9.78
C ASP A 94 -0.88 -20.01 8.64
N GLY A 95 -1.00 -18.83 8.04
CA GLY A 95 -0.16 -18.40 6.91
C GLY A 95 -0.70 -18.80 5.54
N THR A 96 -1.87 -19.43 5.42
CA THR A 96 -2.51 -19.77 4.13
C THR A 96 -3.34 -18.62 3.57
N VAL A 97 -3.53 -17.53 4.31
CA VAL A 97 -4.23 -16.34 3.82
C VAL A 97 -3.37 -15.10 4.03
N ILE A 98 -3.23 -14.32 2.97
CA ILE A 98 -2.62 -13.00 2.97
C ILE A 98 -3.59 -12.01 2.33
N GLY A 99 -3.37 -10.73 2.51
CA GLY A 99 -4.24 -9.69 1.94
C GLY A 99 -3.49 -8.44 1.53
N THR A 100 -4.09 -7.71 0.59
CA THR A 100 -3.74 -6.34 0.26
C THR A 100 -4.99 -5.47 0.35
N PHE A 101 -4.87 -4.35 1.00
CA PHE A 101 -5.96 -3.41 1.26
C PHE A 101 -5.44 -1.97 1.26
N GLY A 102 -6.32 -1.00 1.33
CA GLY A 102 -5.97 0.42 1.28
C GLY A 102 -4.92 0.77 2.34
N ARG A 103 -3.81 1.33 1.89
CA ARG A 103 -2.67 1.71 2.76
C ARG A 103 -3.05 2.61 3.93
N GLY A 104 -4.10 3.43 3.76
CA GLY A 104 -4.65 4.27 4.82
C GLY A 104 -5.24 3.50 5.98
N LEU A 105 -5.68 2.26 5.77
CA LEU A 105 -6.32 1.46 6.81
C LEU A 105 -5.37 1.08 7.95
N ALA A 106 -4.06 1.05 7.71
CA ALA A 106 -3.09 0.85 8.79
C ALA A 106 -3.25 1.86 9.93
N VAL A 107 -3.63 3.11 9.60
CA VAL A 107 -3.78 4.22 10.57
C VAL A 107 -5.23 4.70 10.73
N GLU A 108 -6.18 4.08 10.05
CA GLU A 108 -7.61 4.42 10.18
C GLU A 108 -8.12 4.36 11.62
N PRO A 109 -7.69 3.40 12.49
CA PRO A 109 -8.07 3.42 13.90
C PRO A 109 -7.64 4.69 14.67
N LEU A 110 -6.60 5.39 14.20
CA LEU A 110 -6.09 6.59 14.84
C LEU A 110 -6.84 7.86 14.41
N ILE A 111 -6.94 8.07 13.09
CA ILE A 111 -7.38 9.35 12.52
C ILE A 111 -8.74 9.26 11.82
N GLY A 112 -9.21 8.06 11.54
CA GLY A 112 -10.47 7.84 10.85
C GLY A 112 -11.70 7.86 11.76
N THR A 113 -12.85 7.68 11.11
CA THR A 113 -14.16 7.55 11.76
C THR A 113 -14.82 6.22 11.44
N SER A 114 -14.17 5.37 10.66
CA SER A 114 -14.70 4.05 10.27
C SER A 114 -14.78 3.13 11.48
N PRO A 115 -15.77 2.23 11.53
CA PRO A 115 -15.86 1.22 12.58
C PRO A 115 -14.82 0.10 12.34
N THR A 116 -13.55 0.43 12.55
CA THR A 116 -12.45 -0.53 12.44
C THR A 116 -12.52 -1.57 13.55
N GLN A 117 -12.34 -2.84 13.19
CA GLN A 117 -12.34 -3.97 14.13
C GLN A 117 -10.93 -4.59 14.19
N PHE A 118 -9.90 -3.79 14.03
CA PHE A 118 -8.49 -4.19 14.04
C PHE A 118 -7.61 -3.09 14.65
N ASP A 119 -6.41 -3.51 15.04
CA ASP A 119 -5.29 -2.66 15.40
C ASP A 119 -4.22 -2.79 14.31
N GLY A 120 -3.86 -1.68 13.66
CA GLY A 120 -2.89 -1.67 12.56
C GLY A 120 -1.51 -2.17 12.98
N THR A 121 -1.14 -2.04 14.26
CA THR A 121 0.14 -2.52 14.80
C THR A 121 0.19 -4.05 14.95
N LYS A 122 -0.94 -4.74 14.88
CA LYS A 122 -1.05 -6.18 15.11
C LYS A 122 -1.09 -7.02 13.85
N PHE A 123 -1.30 -6.42 12.67
CA PHE A 123 -1.15 -7.17 11.43
C PHE A 123 0.26 -7.74 11.29
N THR A 124 0.36 -8.92 10.68
CA THR A 124 1.66 -9.44 10.24
C THR A 124 2.01 -8.80 8.90
N TRP A 125 2.70 -7.68 8.91
CA TRP A 125 3.12 -6.99 7.68
C TRP A 125 4.15 -7.83 6.93
N ILE A 126 3.88 -8.11 5.65
CA ILE A 126 4.74 -8.92 4.78
C ILE A 126 5.69 -8.01 3.99
N GLY A 127 5.19 -6.91 3.46
CA GLY A 127 5.94 -5.92 2.71
C GLY A 127 5.02 -5.00 1.92
N SER A 128 5.59 -4.02 1.23
CA SER A 128 4.91 -3.20 0.23
C SER A 128 5.64 -3.28 -1.10
N GLY A 129 4.90 -3.48 -2.20
CA GLY A 129 5.51 -3.63 -3.53
C GLY A 129 6.13 -2.35 -4.08
N THR A 130 5.69 -1.20 -3.60
CA THR A 130 6.20 0.11 -4.01
C THR A 130 5.84 1.19 -2.98
N GLU A 131 6.56 2.29 -2.98
CA GLU A 131 6.08 3.59 -2.56
C GLU A 131 5.24 4.19 -3.69
N GLU A 132 4.29 5.06 -3.39
CA GLU A 132 3.38 5.59 -4.40
C GLU A 132 3.36 7.10 -4.44
N ALA A 133 3.37 7.64 -5.67
CA ALA A 133 3.00 9.02 -5.92
C ALA A 133 1.49 9.10 -6.16
N ALA A 134 0.77 9.84 -5.32
CA ALA A 134 -0.64 10.12 -5.53
C ALA A 134 -0.84 11.47 -6.19
N VAL A 135 -1.86 11.56 -7.05
CA VAL A 135 -2.21 12.78 -7.77
C VAL A 135 -3.72 13.03 -7.71
N VAL A 136 -4.11 14.29 -7.76
CA VAL A 136 -5.49 14.65 -8.13
C VAL A 136 -5.62 14.53 -9.64
N VAL A 137 -6.69 13.89 -10.10
CA VAL A 137 -7.02 13.76 -11.52
C VAL A 137 -8.36 14.41 -11.77
N THR A 138 -8.45 15.25 -12.79
CA THR A 138 -9.70 15.88 -13.24
C THR A 138 -9.88 15.70 -14.75
N TRP A 139 -11.13 15.52 -15.18
CA TRP A 139 -11.43 15.33 -16.59
C TRP A 139 -11.22 16.63 -17.38
N HIS A 140 -10.63 16.54 -18.55
CA HIS A 140 -10.11 17.69 -19.33
C HIS A 140 -11.21 18.73 -19.65
N THR A 141 -12.45 18.33 -19.85
CA THR A 141 -13.57 19.23 -20.21
C THR A 141 -14.12 20.03 -19.03
N LYS A 142 -13.72 19.69 -17.78
CA LYS A 142 -14.31 20.33 -16.58
C LYS A 142 -13.63 21.65 -16.19
N GLY A 143 -12.54 22.02 -16.85
CA GLY A 143 -11.87 23.31 -16.64
C GLY A 143 -11.15 23.43 -15.30
N ILE A 144 -10.87 22.30 -14.62
CA ILE A 144 -10.05 22.24 -13.40
C ILE A 144 -8.65 21.76 -13.79
N LYS A 145 -7.73 22.68 -14.00
CA LYS A 145 -6.37 22.41 -14.51
C LYS A 145 -5.27 22.73 -13.50
N THR A 146 -5.55 23.62 -12.59
CA THR A 146 -4.58 24.18 -11.65
C THR A 146 -5.09 24.15 -10.23
N TRP A 147 -4.20 24.38 -9.26
CA TRP A 147 -4.57 24.60 -7.86
C TRP A 147 -5.58 25.76 -7.71
N ALA A 148 -5.37 26.86 -8.41
CA ALA A 148 -6.28 28.00 -8.40
C ALA A 148 -7.70 27.63 -8.89
N ASP A 149 -7.80 26.78 -9.91
CA ASP A 149 -9.11 26.28 -10.36
C ASP A 149 -9.79 25.45 -9.27
N MET A 150 -9.03 24.55 -8.60
CA MET A 150 -9.55 23.69 -7.53
C MET A 150 -10.11 24.50 -6.35
N THR A 151 -9.49 25.63 -6.02
CA THR A 151 -9.93 26.49 -4.90
C THR A 151 -11.04 27.47 -5.29
N SER A 152 -11.20 27.78 -6.57
CA SER A 152 -12.18 28.75 -7.04
C SER A 152 -13.45 28.13 -7.65
N LYS A 153 -13.37 26.97 -8.29
CA LYS A 153 -14.46 26.35 -9.05
C LYS A 153 -14.97 25.07 -8.36
N PRO A 154 -16.29 24.85 -8.29
CA PRO A 154 -16.85 23.59 -7.76
C PRO A 154 -16.64 22.44 -8.75
N PHE A 155 -16.31 21.24 -8.20
CA PHE A 155 -16.22 19.99 -8.98
C PHE A 155 -16.50 18.77 -8.09
N ALA A 156 -16.86 17.64 -8.72
CA ALA A 156 -17.17 16.40 -8.03
C ALA A 156 -16.05 15.37 -8.20
N VAL A 157 -15.68 14.71 -7.11
CA VAL A 157 -14.67 13.62 -7.14
C VAL A 157 -15.24 12.33 -6.59
N GLY A 158 -14.80 11.20 -7.16
CA GLY A 158 -15.18 9.87 -6.69
C GLY A 158 -14.33 9.40 -5.50
N GLY A 159 -14.96 8.61 -4.62
CA GLY A 159 -14.34 7.95 -3.48
C GLY A 159 -14.74 6.49 -3.34
N GLU A 160 -13.99 5.72 -2.56
CA GLU A 160 -14.15 4.27 -2.38
C GLU A 160 -14.78 3.91 -1.03
N GLY A 161 -14.97 4.89 -0.17
CA GLY A 161 -15.46 4.72 1.20
C GLY A 161 -14.50 5.27 2.25
N THR A 162 -15.01 5.45 3.44
CA THR A 162 -14.30 6.04 4.58
C THR A 162 -12.96 5.31 4.82
N GLY A 163 -11.90 6.07 5.05
CA GLY A 163 -10.54 5.56 5.26
C GLY A 163 -9.76 5.27 3.98
N SER A 164 -10.42 5.19 2.81
CA SER A 164 -9.72 5.08 1.53
C SER A 164 -8.98 6.38 1.18
N ASP A 165 -7.89 6.27 0.44
CA ASP A 165 -7.12 7.45 0.03
C ASP A 165 -7.96 8.48 -0.73
N PRO A 166 -8.82 8.12 -1.71
CA PRO A 166 -9.64 9.12 -2.40
C PRO A 166 -10.55 9.91 -1.48
N ASP A 167 -11.14 9.25 -0.47
CA ASP A 167 -12.01 9.92 0.50
C ASP A 167 -11.21 10.80 1.46
N VAL A 168 -10.15 10.26 2.07
CA VAL A 168 -9.32 11.00 3.03
C VAL A 168 -8.66 12.20 2.38
N TYR A 169 -8.16 12.07 1.15
CA TYR A 169 -7.51 13.18 0.47
C TYR A 169 -8.52 14.21 -0.07
N ALA A 170 -9.71 13.78 -0.46
CA ALA A 170 -10.79 14.72 -0.76
C ALA A 170 -11.15 15.57 0.47
N LEU A 171 -11.28 14.93 1.63
CA LEU A 171 -11.57 15.62 2.90
C LEU A 171 -10.42 16.53 3.33
N LEU A 172 -9.16 16.07 3.23
CA LEU A 172 -7.98 16.89 3.46
C LEU A 172 -7.99 18.15 2.57
N LEU A 173 -8.16 17.98 1.27
CA LEU A 173 -8.21 19.09 0.31
C LEU A 173 -9.34 20.08 0.61
N LYS A 174 -10.52 19.56 0.92
CA LYS A 174 -11.70 20.37 1.21
C LYS A 174 -11.57 21.13 2.54
N ASN A 175 -11.26 20.41 3.62
CA ASN A 175 -11.37 20.93 4.98
C ASN A 175 -10.11 21.70 5.45
N VAL A 176 -8.94 21.28 4.97
CA VAL A 176 -7.65 21.90 5.37
C VAL A 176 -7.21 22.99 4.37
N PHE A 177 -7.50 22.80 3.08
CA PHE A 177 -7.05 23.72 2.02
C PHE A 177 -8.18 24.53 1.37
N GLY A 178 -9.44 24.31 1.74
CA GLY A 178 -10.57 25.05 1.21
C GLY A 178 -10.90 24.76 -0.26
N VAL A 179 -10.47 23.60 -0.78
CA VAL A 179 -10.78 23.17 -2.14
C VAL A 179 -12.28 22.97 -2.31
N LYS A 180 -12.85 23.50 -3.40
CA LYS A 180 -14.31 23.49 -3.64
C LYS A 180 -14.79 22.18 -4.27
N LEU A 181 -14.42 21.05 -3.68
CA LEU A 181 -14.86 19.75 -4.16
C LEU A 181 -16.06 19.18 -3.40
N ARG A 182 -16.84 18.35 -4.10
CA ARG A 182 -17.87 17.48 -3.56
C ARG A 182 -17.45 16.03 -3.72
N LEU A 183 -17.36 15.31 -2.61
CA LEU A 183 -17.04 13.88 -2.61
C LEU A 183 -18.31 13.05 -2.88
N VAL A 184 -18.22 12.11 -3.82
CA VAL A 184 -19.20 11.07 -4.11
C VAL A 184 -18.55 9.74 -3.79
N SER A 185 -18.79 9.24 -2.58
CA SER A 185 -18.13 8.04 -2.06
C SER A 185 -18.95 6.78 -2.34
N GLY A 186 -18.30 5.60 -2.24
CA GLY A 186 -18.94 4.29 -2.34
C GLY A 186 -18.64 3.49 -3.60
N TYR A 187 -17.79 3.98 -4.48
CA TYR A 187 -17.34 3.19 -5.64
C TYR A 187 -16.53 1.95 -5.19
N PRO A 188 -16.78 0.77 -5.78
CA PRO A 188 -16.09 -0.47 -5.39
C PRO A 188 -14.57 -0.43 -5.65
N GLY A 189 -14.13 0.41 -6.61
CA GLY A 189 -12.72 0.54 -6.97
C GLY A 189 -12.47 1.49 -8.13
N THR A 190 -11.25 1.45 -8.62
CA THR A 190 -10.73 2.37 -9.64
C THR A 190 -11.45 2.24 -10.98
N ALA A 191 -11.84 1.02 -11.37
CA ALA A 191 -12.46 0.77 -12.68
C ALA A 191 -13.83 1.45 -12.80
N GLU A 192 -14.65 1.32 -11.76
CA GLU A 192 -15.99 1.93 -11.70
C GLU A 192 -15.92 3.46 -11.66
N MET A 193 -14.94 4.02 -10.94
CA MET A 193 -14.70 5.46 -10.93
C MET A 193 -14.21 5.98 -12.29
N ALA A 194 -13.37 5.24 -13.01
CA ALA A 194 -12.95 5.62 -14.35
C ALA A 194 -14.15 5.71 -15.30
N LEU A 195 -15.06 4.71 -15.27
CA LEU A 195 -16.30 4.74 -16.06
C LEU A 195 -17.19 5.92 -15.69
N ALA A 196 -17.32 6.23 -14.38
CA ALA A 196 -18.11 7.37 -13.92
C ALA A 196 -17.53 8.71 -14.39
N ILE A 197 -16.19 8.85 -14.45
CA ILE A 197 -15.52 10.02 -15.01
C ILE A 197 -15.80 10.15 -16.52
N GLU A 198 -15.64 9.07 -17.28
CA GLU A 198 -15.90 9.03 -18.73
C GLU A 198 -17.35 9.38 -19.08
N ARG A 199 -18.30 8.98 -18.22
CA ARG A 199 -19.74 9.28 -18.36
C ARG A 199 -20.12 10.68 -17.86
N GLY A 200 -19.20 11.38 -17.18
CA GLY A 200 -19.47 12.70 -16.61
C GLY A 200 -20.30 12.71 -15.34
N GLU A 201 -20.44 11.56 -14.66
CA GLU A 201 -21.13 11.41 -13.35
C GLU A 201 -20.33 12.07 -12.23
N ILE A 202 -19.01 12.03 -12.33
CA ILE A 202 -18.04 12.73 -11.50
C ILE A 202 -16.98 13.41 -12.39
N ASP A 203 -16.32 14.43 -11.85
CA ASP A 203 -15.38 15.26 -12.62
C ASP A 203 -13.93 14.78 -12.47
N GLY A 204 -13.66 13.89 -11.51
CA GLY A 204 -12.32 13.40 -11.25
C GLY A 204 -12.21 12.53 -10.01
N ARG A 205 -10.97 12.39 -9.53
CA ARG A 205 -10.60 11.64 -8.32
C ARG A 205 -9.54 12.39 -7.52
N ALA A 206 -9.74 12.50 -6.22
CA ALA A 206 -8.85 13.27 -5.34
C ALA A 206 -7.53 12.56 -5.00
N SER A 207 -7.43 11.27 -5.23
CA SER A 207 -6.18 10.50 -5.10
C SER A 207 -6.16 9.35 -6.09
N TRP A 208 -5.25 9.42 -7.03
CA TRP A 208 -4.95 8.31 -7.95
C TRP A 208 -3.45 8.03 -7.90
N SER A 209 -3.04 6.79 -7.64
CA SER A 209 -1.64 6.43 -7.76
C SER A 209 -1.18 6.64 -9.19
N TRP A 210 -0.12 7.40 -9.39
CA TRP A 210 0.37 7.76 -10.73
C TRP A 210 0.74 6.53 -11.55
N SER A 211 1.40 5.55 -10.93
CA SER A 211 1.72 4.27 -11.56
C SER A 211 0.46 3.53 -12.05
N SER A 212 -0.60 3.53 -11.23
CA SER A 212 -1.89 2.93 -11.62
C SER A 212 -2.57 3.67 -12.75
N LEU A 213 -2.51 5.00 -12.79
CA LEU A 213 -3.08 5.78 -13.89
C LEU A 213 -2.35 5.48 -15.19
N LYS A 214 -1.01 5.47 -15.17
CA LYS A 214 -0.16 5.12 -16.34
C LYS A 214 -0.48 3.72 -16.89
N SER A 215 -0.74 2.75 -16.02
CA SER A 215 -0.96 1.37 -16.45
C SER A 215 -2.41 1.07 -16.82
N PHE A 216 -3.38 1.71 -16.16
CA PHE A 216 -4.80 1.42 -16.34
C PHE A 216 -5.45 2.25 -17.44
N LYS A 217 -5.05 3.50 -17.58
CA LYS A 217 -5.59 4.46 -18.57
C LYS A 217 -4.47 5.23 -19.27
N PRO A 218 -3.55 4.54 -19.97
CA PRO A 218 -2.45 5.18 -20.69
C PRO A 218 -2.95 6.15 -21.77
N ASP A 219 -4.09 5.85 -22.39
CA ASP A 219 -4.78 6.71 -23.36
C ASP A 219 -5.22 8.06 -22.78
N TRP A 220 -5.60 8.11 -21.50
CA TRP A 220 -6.00 9.36 -20.85
C TRP A 220 -4.83 10.34 -20.75
N ILE A 221 -3.62 9.81 -20.56
CA ILE A 221 -2.40 10.61 -20.48
C ILE A 221 -1.95 11.01 -21.89
N ALA A 222 -1.85 10.03 -22.81
CA ALA A 222 -1.39 10.24 -24.19
C ALA A 222 -2.28 11.26 -24.94
N ASP A 223 -3.60 11.12 -24.79
CA ASP A 223 -4.59 11.98 -25.44
C ASP A 223 -4.93 13.25 -24.64
N LYS A 224 -4.23 13.49 -23.52
CA LYS A 224 -4.47 14.65 -22.62
C LYS A 224 -5.93 14.77 -22.15
N LYS A 225 -6.60 13.63 -21.91
CA LYS A 225 -7.98 13.57 -21.43
C LYS A 225 -8.12 13.93 -19.94
N VAL A 226 -7.02 14.00 -19.22
CA VAL A 226 -7.00 14.38 -17.80
C VAL A 226 -6.00 15.48 -17.51
N ASN A 227 -6.31 16.28 -16.48
CA ASN A 227 -5.38 17.21 -15.87
C ASN A 227 -4.90 16.65 -14.54
N VAL A 228 -3.69 17.02 -14.14
CA VAL A 228 -3.07 16.66 -12.85
C VAL A 228 -2.70 17.95 -12.12
N PRO A 229 -3.64 18.61 -11.42
CA PRO A 229 -3.42 19.92 -10.84
C PRO A 229 -2.48 19.93 -9.62
N VAL A 230 -2.30 18.81 -8.92
CA VAL A 230 -1.45 18.72 -7.72
C VAL A 230 -1.03 17.30 -7.45
N GLN A 231 0.19 17.12 -6.93
CA GLN A 231 0.69 15.88 -6.35
C GLN A 231 0.41 15.85 -4.83
N LEU A 232 -0.10 14.73 -4.34
CA LEU A 232 -0.42 14.51 -2.93
C LEU A 232 0.67 13.62 -2.30
N ASN A 233 1.89 14.12 -2.26
CA ASN A 233 3.08 13.43 -1.78
C ASN A 233 3.90 14.32 -0.84
N LEU A 234 4.83 13.73 -0.10
CA LEU A 234 5.83 14.46 0.68
C LEU A 234 7.02 14.90 -0.18
N ASN A 235 7.34 14.12 -1.22
CA ASN A 235 8.40 14.41 -2.18
C ASN A 235 7.83 14.45 -3.59
N LYS A 236 8.44 15.30 -4.45
CA LYS A 236 8.04 15.44 -5.84
C LYS A 236 8.37 14.19 -6.65
N SER A 237 7.40 13.70 -7.42
CA SER A 237 7.65 12.61 -8.37
C SER A 237 8.53 13.09 -9.51
N PRO A 238 9.58 12.34 -9.89
CA PRO A 238 10.41 12.69 -11.05
C PRO A 238 9.63 12.65 -12.37
N ASP A 239 8.56 11.89 -12.45
CA ASP A 239 7.67 11.81 -13.62
C ASP A 239 6.81 13.07 -13.81
N LEU A 240 6.67 13.91 -12.78
CA LEU A 240 5.78 15.06 -12.74
C LEU A 240 6.52 16.33 -12.28
N PRO A 241 7.61 16.72 -12.95
CA PRO A 241 8.47 17.82 -12.50
C PRO A 241 7.75 19.17 -12.45
N ASP A 242 6.76 19.38 -13.32
CA ASP A 242 6.04 20.65 -13.44
C ASP A 242 4.75 20.69 -12.61
N THR A 243 4.29 19.56 -12.08
CA THR A 243 3.10 19.51 -11.23
C THR A 243 3.45 19.89 -9.80
N PRO A 244 2.78 20.90 -9.18
CA PRO A 244 3.09 21.32 -7.83
C PRO A 244 2.79 20.21 -6.78
N LEU A 245 3.51 20.28 -5.66
CA LEU A 245 3.23 19.47 -4.47
C LEU A 245 2.15 20.12 -3.61
N ILE A 246 1.36 19.31 -2.90
CA ILE A 246 0.44 19.83 -1.87
C ILE A 246 1.19 20.61 -0.80
N THR A 247 2.46 20.28 -0.53
CA THR A 247 3.30 20.97 0.46
C THR A 247 3.64 22.42 0.04
N ASP A 248 3.58 22.76 -1.24
CA ASP A 248 3.81 24.11 -1.74
C ASP A 248 2.68 25.07 -1.32
N PHE A 249 1.54 24.56 -0.91
CA PHE A 249 0.35 25.31 -0.49
C PHE A 249 0.14 25.33 1.01
N ILE A 250 1.07 24.81 1.81
CA ILE A 250 1.00 24.83 3.27
C ILE A 250 1.26 26.26 3.78
N SER A 251 0.31 26.80 4.55
CA SER A 251 0.37 28.15 5.11
C SER A 251 0.69 28.21 6.61
N SER A 252 0.70 27.07 7.30
CA SER A 252 0.97 26.98 8.74
C SER A 252 1.68 25.71 9.15
N GLU A 253 2.39 25.73 10.29
CA GLU A 253 3.01 24.52 10.84
C GLU A 253 1.95 23.46 11.20
N ARG A 254 0.78 23.91 11.60
CA ARG A 254 -0.38 23.05 11.85
C ARG A 254 -0.77 22.24 10.62
N GLN A 255 -0.96 22.93 9.49
CA GLN A 255 -1.24 22.24 8.22
C GLN A 255 -0.13 21.27 7.85
N ARG A 256 1.14 21.64 8.10
CA ARG A 256 2.29 20.77 7.83
C ARG A 256 2.23 19.46 8.60
N GLN A 257 1.92 19.51 9.89
CA GLN A 257 1.80 18.31 10.73
C GLN A 257 0.66 17.40 10.27
N ILE A 258 -0.51 17.96 9.96
CA ILE A 258 -1.66 17.21 9.42
C ILE A 258 -1.31 16.55 8.10
N VAL A 259 -0.75 17.30 7.16
CA VAL A 259 -0.35 16.79 5.84
C VAL A 259 0.67 15.67 5.97
N ARG A 260 1.69 15.83 6.83
CA ARG A 260 2.70 14.79 7.08
C ARG A 260 2.07 13.52 7.60
N LEU A 261 1.20 13.59 8.60
CA LEU A 261 0.53 12.41 9.16
C LEU A 261 -0.34 11.70 8.12
N VAL A 262 -1.12 12.45 7.35
CA VAL A 262 -1.99 11.88 6.31
C VAL A 262 -1.20 11.29 5.16
N LEU A 263 -0.13 11.94 4.69
CA LEU A 263 0.64 11.49 3.54
C LEU A 263 1.70 10.43 3.86
N SER A 264 2.07 10.22 5.13
CA SER A 264 3.05 9.17 5.50
C SER A 264 2.65 7.77 5.05
N ARG A 265 1.34 7.52 4.87
CA ARG A 265 0.81 6.27 4.29
C ARG A 265 1.31 5.98 2.86
N GLN A 266 1.83 6.98 2.13
CA GLN A 266 2.34 6.80 0.76
C GLN A 266 3.55 5.87 0.71
N THR A 267 4.36 5.81 1.77
CA THR A 267 5.46 4.84 1.91
C THR A 267 4.96 3.39 1.87
N MET A 268 3.69 3.16 2.25
CA MET A 268 3.03 1.85 2.17
C MET A 268 2.25 1.69 0.87
N GLY A 269 2.77 2.08 -0.28
CA GLY A 269 2.03 2.21 -1.54
C GLY A 269 1.15 1.02 -1.91
N ARG A 270 1.68 -0.22 -1.77
CA ARG A 270 0.96 -1.49 -2.00
C ARG A 270 1.25 -2.47 -0.88
N PRO A 271 0.66 -2.30 0.31
CA PRO A 271 0.96 -3.16 1.46
C PRO A 271 0.33 -4.55 1.31
N PHE A 272 1.08 -5.54 1.77
CA PHE A 272 0.62 -6.92 1.94
C PHE A 272 0.78 -7.31 3.40
N ALA A 273 -0.24 -7.95 3.94
CA ALA A 273 -0.26 -8.40 5.33
C ALA A 273 -0.88 -9.80 5.44
N ALA A 274 -0.55 -10.50 6.51
CA ALA A 274 -1.26 -11.68 6.97
C ALA A 274 -2.03 -11.36 8.26
N PRO A 275 -2.95 -12.25 8.71
CA PRO A 275 -3.61 -12.12 9.99
C PRO A 275 -2.63 -11.97 11.14
N PRO A 276 -3.03 -11.38 12.27
CA PRO A 276 -2.20 -11.35 13.48
C PRO A 276 -1.97 -12.74 14.04
N GLY A 277 -0.73 -12.98 14.53
CA GLY A 277 -0.40 -14.20 15.27
C GLY A 277 -0.24 -15.46 14.43
N ILE A 278 0.10 -15.33 13.14
CA ILE A 278 0.57 -16.49 12.36
C ILE A 278 1.90 -17.00 12.95
N PRO A 279 2.22 -18.31 12.81
CA PRO A 279 3.50 -18.87 13.28
C PRO A 279 4.70 -18.11 12.74
N GLU A 280 5.70 -17.88 13.59
CA GLU A 280 6.88 -17.07 13.24
C GLU A 280 7.71 -17.64 12.08
N ASP A 281 7.80 -18.96 11.96
CA ASP A 281 8.46 -19.64 10.84
C ASP A 281 7.77 -19.32 9.50
N ARG A 282 6.44 -19.27 9.47
CA ARG A 282 5.64 -18.93 8.29
C ARG A 282 5.68 -17.44 8.01
N LYS A 283 5.67 -16.59 9.04
CA LYS A 283 5.90 -15.14 8.90
C LYS A 283 7.26 -14.87 8.23
N ALA A 284 8.32 -15.50 8.73
CA ALA A 284 9.66 -15.36 8.15
C ALA A 284 9.71 -15.84 6.70
N ALA A 285 9.07 -16.99 6.40
CA ALA A 285 9.02 -17.53 5.05
C ALA A 285 8.25 -16.63 4.07
N LEU A 286 7.09 -16.09 4.48
CA LEU A 286 6.29 -15.19 3.64
C LEU A 286 7.02 -13.86 3.38
N ARG A 287 7.69 -13.28 4.40
CA ARG A 287 8.51 -12.07 4.23
C ARG A 287 9.67 -12.32 3.28
N LYS A 288 10.41 -13.41 3.50
CA LYS A 288 11.52 -13.77 2.61
C LYS A 288 11.04 -13.99 1.18
N ALA A 289 9.94 -14.72 0.98
CA ALA A 289 9.38 -14.97 -0.35
C ALA A 289 8.94 -13.66 -1.03
N PHE A 290 8.39 -12.70 -0.28
CA PHE A 290 8.09 -11.38 -0.78
C PHE A 290 9.37 -10.64 -1.22
N ASP A 291 10.39 -10.58 -0.35
CA ASP A 291 11.65 -9.88 -0.64
C ASP A 291 12.39 -10.50 -1.83
N ASP A 292 12.35 -11.84 -1.97
CA ASP A 292 12.92 -12.55 -3.12
C ASP A 292 12.12 -12.26 -4.41
N THR A 293 10.78 -12.18 -4.32
CA THR A 293 9.92 -11.80 -5.46
C THR A 293 10.22 -10.40 -5.95
N MET A 294 10.46 -9.44 -5.05
CA MET A 294 10.81 -8.06 -5.42
C MET A 294 12.15 -7.94 -6.17
N LYS A 295 13.00 -8.95 -6.07
CA LYS A 295 14.31 -9.05 -6.75
C LYS A 295 14.28 -9.99 -7.96
N ASP A 296 13.18 -10.70 -8.19
CA ASP A 296 13.03 -11.65 -9.27
C ASP A 296 12.99 -10.93 -10.63
N PRO A 297 13.92 -11.23 -11.56
CA PRO A 297 13.95 -10.58 -12.87
C PRO A 297 12.66 -10.74 -13.68
N GLU A 298 11.97 -11.89 -13.57
CA GLU A 298 10.71 -12.13 -14.26
C GLU A 298 9.58 -11.24 -13.72
N PHE A 299 9.50 -11.12 -12.38
CA PHE A 299 8.56 -10.22 -11.74
C PHE A 299 8.82 -8.76 -12.11
N ILE A 300 10.08 -8.31 -12.06
CA ILE A 300 10.48 -6.94 -12.40
C ILE A 300 10.14 -6.65 -13.87
N ALA A 301 10.45 -7.57 -14.79
CA ALA A 301 10.18 -7.41 -16.21
C ALA A 301 8.67 -7.31 -16.48
N GLU A 302 7.86 -8.22 -15.91
CA GLU A 302 6.40 -8.20 -16.08
C GLU A 302 5.77 -6.94 -15.46
N THR A 303 6.24 -6.53 -14.28
CA THR A 303 5.76 -5.32 -13.59
C THR A 303 6.03 -4.08 -14.43
N LYS A 304 7.25 -3.95 -14.96
CA LYS A 304 7.64 -2.87 -15.87
C LYS A 304 6.83 -2.86 -17.17
N ALA A 305 6.62 -4.03 -17.77
CA ALA A 305 5.81 -4.16 -18.99
C ALA A 305 4.35 -3.71 -18.80
N ARG A 306 3.85 -3.75 -17.55
CA ARG A 306 2.52 -3.25 -17.16
C ARG A 306 2.51 -1.80 -16.69
N GLY A 307 3.62 -1.06 -16.83
CA GLY A 307 3.74 0.32 -16.39
C GLY A 307 3.68 0.50 -14.87
N GLN A 308 3.94 -0.57 -14.10
CA GLN A 308 4.03 -0.51 -12.64
C GLN A 308 5.49 -0.34 -12.21
N GLU A 309 5.68 0.22 -11.01
CA GLU A 309 7.00 0.44 -10.42
C GLU A 309 7.27 -0.58 -9.31
N VAL A 310 8.52 -0.96 -9.14
CA VAL A 310 9.00 -1.79 -8.03
C VAL A 310 9.97 -0.96 -7.20
N ASN A 311 9.50 -0.50 -6.05
CA ASN A 311 10.28 0.21 -5.03
C ASN A 311 9.84 -0.32 -3.66
N PRO A 312 10.30 -1.53 -3.28
CA PRO A 312 9.70 -2.27 -2.19
C PRO A 312 10.11 -1.73 -0.82
N VAL A 313 9.18 -1.85 0.13
CA VAL A 313 9.44 -1.66 1.56
C VAL A 313 9.28 -3.00 2.26
N SER A 314 10.24 -3.39 3.09
CA SER A 314 10.20 -4.68 3.78
C SER A 314 9.07 -4.74 4.82
N GLY A 315 8.65 -5.96 5.19
CA GLY A 315 7.64 -6.15 6.23
C GLY A 315 8.07 -5.62 7.61
N ALA A 316 9.37 -5.65 7.91
CA ALA A 316 9.92 -5.10 9.14
C ALA A 316 9.87 -3.56 9.15
N ASP A 317 10.20 -2.92 8.02
CA ASP A 317 10.12 -1.46 7.90
C ASP A 317 8.67 -0.97 7.94
N LEU A 318 7.72 -1.73 7.37
CA LEU A 318 6.29 -1.43 7.51
C LEU A 318 5.81 -1.54 8.97
N GLU A 319 6.21 -2.58 9.70
CA GLU A 319 5.91 -2.70 11.14
C GLU A 319 6.46 -1.49 11.91
N LYS A 320 7.70 -1.10 11.64
CA LYS A 320 8.34 0.07 12.26
C LYS A 320 7.56 1.34 11.93
N LEU A 321 7.26 1.59 10.66
CA LEU A 321 6.50 2.75 10.21
C LEU A 321 5.13 2.84 10.91
N VAL A 322 4.37 1.74 10.94
CA VAL A 322 3.06 1.73 11.58
C VAL A 322 3.18 2.01 13.07
N ASN A 323 4.14 1.43 13.77
CA ASN A 323 4.37 1.71 15.19
C ASN A 323 4.75 3.17 15.45
N GLU A 324 5.58 3.77 14.60
CA GLU A 324 5.93 5.21 14.68
C GLU A 324 4.69 6.09 14.48
N LEU A 325 3.81 5.76 13.55
CA LEU A 325 2.56 6.49 13.33
C LEU A 325 1.61 6.39 14.54
N TYR A 326 1.56 5.22 15.21
CA TYR A 326 0.78 5.03 16.44
C TYR A 326 1.40 5.74 17.66
N ALA A 327 2.69 6.06 17.61
CA ALA A 327 3.37 6.87 18.62
C ALA A 327 3.22 8.39 18.40
N THR A 328 2.51 8.84 17.35
CA THR A 328 2.23 10.26 17.11
C THR A 328 1.52 10.88 18.33
N PRO A 329 1.88 12.11 18.76
CA PRO A 329 1.25 12.80 19.87
C PRO A 329 -0.28 12.87 19.71
N LYS A 330 -1.01 12.65 20.82
CA LYS A 330 -2.48 12.54 20.80
C LYS A 330 -3.18 13.82 20.33
N ASP A 331 -2.61 14.97 20.61
CA ASP A 331 -3.10 16.27 20.15
C ASP A 331 -3.02 16.39 18.63
N VAL A 332 -1.89 15.99 18.01
CA VAL A 332 -1.73 15.96 16.55
C VAL A 332 -2.72 14.98 15.91
N ILE A 333 -2.92 13.81 16.52
CA ILE A 333 -3.91 12.82 16.04
C ILE A 333 -5.33 13.42 16.11
N ALA A 334 -5.71 14.00 17.25
CA ALA A 334 -7.04 14.59 17.45
C ALA A 334 -7.32 15.71 16.42
N GLU A 335 -6.32 16.54 16.18
CA GLU A 335 -6.39 17.63 15.24
C GLU A 335 -6.49 17.16 13.79
N THR A 336 -5.69 16.16 13.42
CA THR A 336 -5.77 15.55 12.10
C THR A 336 -7.15 14.96 11.88
N LYS A 337 -7.68 14.25 12.89
CA LYS A 337 -9.03 13.68 12.85
C LYS A 337 -10.11 14.74 12.67
N ALA A 338 -10.05 15.82 13.45
CA ALA A 338 -10.98 16.94 13.33
C ALA A 338 -10.90 17.59 11.94
N ALA A 339 -9.68 17.88 11.47
CA ALA A 339 -9.46 18.54 10.19
C ALA A 339 -9.98 17.72 8.98
N ILE A 340 -9.69 16.40 8.92
CA ILE A 340 -10.14 15.56 7.82
C ILE A 340 -11.65 15.22 7.89
N ASN A 341 -12.29 15.32 9.05
CA ASN A 341 -13.72 15.05 9.21
C ASN A 341 -14.59 16.33 9.24
N GLY A 342 -13.97 17.50 9.17
CA GLY A 342 -14.68 18.79 9.14
C GLY A 342 -15.34 19.17 10.45
N GLN A 343 -14.73 18.78 11.59
CA GLN A 343 -15.20 19.07 12.96
C GLN A 343 -14.41 20.21 13.60
#